data_2f53cccc2dfb97a39ce412c6861f84cd
#
_entry.id   2f53cccc2dfb97a39ce412c6861f84cd
#
_cell.length_a   1.000
_cell.length_b   1.000
_cell.length_c   1.000
_cell.angle_alpha   90.00
_cell.angle_beta   90.00
_cell.angle_gamma   90.00
#
_symmetry.space_group_name_H-M   'P 1'
#
loop_
_entity.id
_entity.type
_entity.pdbx_description
1 polymer ?
#
loop_
_entity_poly.entity_id
_entity_poly.type
_entity_poly.pdbx_seq_one_letter_code
_entity_poly.pdbx_strand_id
1 'polypeptide(L)'
;MTKFTLDPIFSDGLVLQRDTENCICGSAAAGERITLAFNGGEYGAEADEKGRFRLALPGQPASAEPCELVFSCGGETAVIKDVLFGDVFHITGQSNMELPICRTFDPFSDIFRKPDCPMIREFRAPIENCFDPDTELEAFDGGSWTRSDSDGAMFMSAAGYFFAKTLYDDIKVPIGLVNTSAGGSAIEGRLPCKILREYGDYDEFLDKATAPGYIERTTEEDMTREGAHYRELEAGDKLREPILAGESPEGEKVSFPVEVKDFAGRIWFYKDFELPEGFPAEGAMLLLGTMTDRDVAYINGVQVGETGYMYPPRFYHIPDGLLKSGKNRVSFLLDIRYGQGGVTVGKRWCIKSGNSYIDLTGGWTMCRAVKTEKIIPGTFFQGLPLSVYGRTTAPAYGLKFKAMLIYQGETNGYNADKYERMFTRFVEYYRMRCGYDIPVIATQLPEFGFVDDGSWARLRDAQLACCKIPNTAMAVTIGIGEWNDLHPVNKWEVGRRLALCTKALAYDKQGYEPVRCTGVRYLDGGAELSFSEPVTLKGDGYFEAVYGGEVRKVNARQKGEGVFLSLPDGRPEEIRYAYFDCPKDPELFDSKDLPVSPFRTK
;
A
#
# COMPACT_ATOMS: atom_id res chain seq x y z
N MET A 1 -14.97 -5.41 37.56
CA MET A 1 -15.03 -4.59 36.35
C MET A 1 -14.25 -3.34 36.61
N THR A 2 -13.33 -2.96 35.73
CA THR A 2 -12.57 -1.71 35.84
C THR A 2 -13.52 -0.52 35.80
N LYS A 3 -13.28 0.51 36.62
CA LYS A 3 -14.13 1.70 36.71
C LYS A 3 -13.99 2.61 35.51
N PHE A 4 -12.88 2.48 34.77
CA PHE A 4 -12.64 3.24 33.53
C PHE A 4 -11.75 2.44 32.57
N THR A 5 -11.78 2.79 31.31
CA THR A 5 -10.91 2.26 30.25
C THR A 5 -10.41 3.40 29.38
N LEU A 6 -9.16 3.32 28.94
CA LEU A 6 -8.60 4.21 27.91
C LEU A 6 -8.91 3.65 26.52
N ASP A 7 -9.04 4.51 25.53
CA ASP A 7 -9.18 4.07 24.16
C ASP A 7 -7.91 3.33 23.70
N PRO A 8 -7.98 2.31 22.85
CA PRO A 8 -6.87 1.42 22.53
C PRO A 8 -5.59 2.09 22.07
N ILE A 9 -5.67 3.24 21.40
CA ILE A 9 -4.50 4.00 20.97
C ILE A 9 -3.68 4.55 22.15
N PHE A 10 -4.31 4.81 23.30
CA PHE A 10 -3.66 5.25 24.53
C PHE A 10 -3.20 4.05 25.34
N SER A 11 -2.12 3.41 24.89
CA SER A 11 -1.55 2.18 25.45
C SER A 11 -0.02 2.25 25.47
N ASP A 12 0.62 1.25 26.07
CA ASP A 12 2.08 1.19 26.19
C ASP A 12 2.77 1.35 24.83
N GLY A 13 3.84 2.12 24.80
CA GLY A 13 4.56 2.43 23.58
C GLY A 13 4.03 3.65 22.81
N LEU A 14 3.05 4.35 23.33
CA LEU A 14 2.42 5.53 22.72
C LEU A 14 3.44 6.62 22.35
N VAL A 15 3.23 7.26 21.19
CA VAL A 15 3.85 8.56 20.86
C VAL A 15 2.75 9.60 20.78
N LEU A 16 2.86 10.68 21.57
CA LEU A 16 1.97 11.84 21.53
C LEU A 16 2.57 12.97 20.70
N GLN A 17 1.72 13.69 19.96
CA GLN A 17 2.16 14.84 19.18
C GLN A 17 2.71 15.93 20.11
N ARG A 18 3.95 16.35 19.90
CA ARG A 18 4.62 17.40 20.65
C ARG A 18 4.05 18.79 20.35
N ASP A 19 4.35 19.75 21.24
CA ASP A 19 4.11 21.18 21.07
C ASP A 19 2.63 21.56 20.83
N THR A 20 1.69 20.66 21.12
CA THR A 20 0.24 20.88 21.02
C THR A 20 -0.51 20.15 22.12
N GLU A 21 -1.69 20.63 22.45
CA GLU A 21 -2.57 19.92 23.37
C GLU A 21 -3.04 18.60 22.76
N ASN A 22 -2.91 17.51 23.54
CA ASN A 22 -3.40 16.20 23.18
C ASN A 22 -4.66 15.87 23.99
N CYS A 23 -5.66 15.30 23.35
CA CYS A 23 -6.89 14.86 23.99
C CYS A 23 -6.80 13.34 24.23
N ILE A 24 -6.67 12.94 25.50
CA ILE A 24 -6.66 11.52 25.89
C ILE A 24 -8.08 11.12 26.24
N CYS A 25 -8.59 10.10 25.56
CA CYS A 25 -10.00 9.70 25.62
C CYS A 25 -10.17 8.30 26.21
N GLY A 26 -11.37 8.03 26.67
CA GLY A 26 -11.73 6.74 27.22
C GLY A 26 -13.18 6.71 27.71
N SER A 27 -13.52 5.67 28.47
CA SER A 27 -14.87 5.47 29.01
C SER A 27 -14.83 5.21 30.51
N ALA A 28 -15.84 5.73 31.23
CA ALA A 28 -16.09 5.51 32.65
C ALA A 28 -17.60 5.60 32.91
N ALA A 29 -18.05 5.36 34.13
CA ALA A 29 -19.43 5.65 34.48
C ALA A 29 -19.72 7.17 34.39
N ALA A 30 -20.91 7.55 33.95
CA ALA A 30 -21.31 8.95 33.80
C ALA A 30 -21.09 9.72 35.13
N GLY A 31 -20.47 10.89 35.04
CA GLY A 31 -20.13 11.74 36.20
C GLY A 31 -18.87 11.32 36.99
N GLU A 32 -18.23 10.19 36.66
CA GLU A 32 -16.95 9.81 37.25
C GLU A 32 -15.84 10.76 36.79
N ARG A 33 -14.97 11.13 37.76
CA ARG A 33 -13.82 11.99 37.49
C ARG A 33 -12.57 11.16 37.28
N ILE A 34 -11.96 11.33 36.11
CA ILE A 34 -10.68 10.75 35.75
C ILE A 34 -9.59 11.80 35.97
N THR A 35 -8.50 11.43 36.61
CA THR A 35 -7.32 12.28 36.80
C THR A 35 -6.09 11.66 36.19
N LEU A 36 -5.21 12.48 35.64
CA LEU A 36 -3.89 12.12 35.10
C LEU A 36 -2.83 12.86 35.91
N ALA A 37 -1.96 12.11 36.58
CA ALA A 37 -0.76 12.67 37.19
C ALA A 37 0.42 12.56 36.21
N PHE A 38 1.02 13.71 35.85
CA PHE A 38 2.14 13.78 34.92
C PHE A 38 3.02 15.00 35.19
N ASN A 39 4.36 14.80 35.24
CA ASN A 39 5.37 15.85 35.44
C ASN A 39 5.06 16.79 36.63
N GLY A 40 4.55 16.25 37.75
CA GLY A 40 4.19 17.01 38.95
C GLY A 40 2.90 17.84 38.83
N GLY A 41 2.22 17.77 37.68
CA GLY A 41 0.89 18.32 37.46
C GLY A 41 -0.21 17.25 37.59
N GLU A 42 -1.43 17.72 37.83
CA GLU A 42 -2.64 16.90 37.83
C GLU A 42 -3.65 17.50 36.84
N TYR A 43 -4.12 16.66 35.91
CA TYR A 43 -5.09 17.01 34.87
C TYR A 43 -6.34 16.15 35.07
N GLY A 44 -7.51 16.70 34.82
CA GLY A 44 -8.73 15.94 35.05
C GLY A 44 -9.82 16.17 34.01
N ALA A 45 -10.65 15.17 33.84
CA ALA A 45 -11.88 15.24 33.04
C ALA A 45 -12.98 14.45 33.74
N GLU A 46 -14.23 14.79 33.45
CA GLU A 46 -15.41 14.09 33.92
C GLU A 46 -16.06 13.34 32.75
N ALA A 47 -16.51 12.13 33.00
CA ALA A 47 -17.23 11.34 31.98
C ALA A 47 -18.61 11.94 31.75
N ASP A 48 -18.97 12.16 30.48
CA ASP A 48 -20.26 12.70 30.06
C ASP A 48 -21.42 11.71 30.31
N GLU A 49 -22.64 12.11 29.96
CA GLU A 49 -23.83 11.27 30.13
C GLU A 49 -23.78 9.95 29.35
N LYS A 50 -22.93 9.88 28.31
CA LYS A 50 -22.69 8.65 27.52
C LYS A 50 -21.53 7.82 28.10
N GLY A 51 -20.93 8.28 29.20
CA GLY A 51 -19.78 7.62 29.81
C GLY A 51 -18.45 7.87 29.07
N ARG A 52 -18.34 8.89 28.22
CA ARG A 52 -17.10 9.25 27.53
C ARG A 52 -16.38 10.38 28.28
N PHE A 53 -15.08 10.26 28.45
CA PHE A 53 -14.24 11.36 28.92
C PHE A 53 -13.22 11.80 27.89
N ARG A 54 -12.85 13.09 27.93
CA ARG A 54 -11.83 13.71 27.09
C ARG A 54 -10.94 14.55 27.97
N LEU A 55 -9.74 14.05 28.26
CA LEU A 55 -8.76 14.68 29.14
C LEU A 55 -7.73 15.43 28.30
N ALA A 56 -7.67 16.75 28.47
CA ALA A 56 -6.69 17.61 27.82
C ALA A 56 -5.35 17.54 28.55
N LEU A 57 -4.31 17.08 27.82
CA LEU A 57 -2.91 17.14 28.25
C LEU A 57 -2.23 18.29 27.50
N PRO A 58 -1.74 19.34 28.18
CA PRO A 58 -1.04 20.44 27.52
C PRO A 58 0.17 19.97 26.71
N GLY A 59 0.50 20.74 25.67
CA GLY A 59 1.63 20.44 24.78
C GLY A 59 2.94 20.26 25.55
N GLN A 60 3.64 19.18 25.22
CA GLN A 60 4.97 18.86 25.76
C GLN A 60 6.02 19.02 24.66
N PRO A 61 7.25 19.42 24.99
CA PRO A 61 8.35 19.41 24.02
C PRO A 61 8.70 17.98 23.60
N ALA A 62 9.43 17.83 22.48
CA ALA A 62 9.94 16.53 22.07
C ALA A 62 10.81 15.90 23.17
N SER A 63 10.61 14.61 23.41
CA SER A 63 11.41 13.83 24.37
C SER A 63 11.66 12.42 23.84
N ALA A 64 12.93 12.03 23.76
CA ALA A 64 13.36 10.66 23.53
C ALA A 64 13.46 9.84 24.83
N GLU A 65 13.31 10.48 25.98
CA GLU A 65 13.24 9.85 27.31
C GLU A 65 11.83 9.31 27.52
N PRO A 66 11.62 7.99 27.66
CA PRO A 66 10.32 7.43 27.93
C PRO A 66 9.76 7.88 29.29
N CYS A 67 8.47 8.15 29.33
CA CYS A 67 7.78 8.48 30.58
C CYS A 67 6.54 7.62 30.80
N GLU A 68 5.90 7.78 31.95
CA GLU A 68 4.65 7.11 32.31
C GLU A 68 3.53 8.13 32.47
N LEU A 69 2.32 7.76 32.04
CA LEU A 69 1.09 8.50 32.29
C LEU A 69 0.25 7.72 33.30
N VAL A 70 0.00 8.29 34.48
CA VAL A 70 -0.69 7.61 35.57
C VAL A 70 -2.11 8.16 35.72
N PHE A 71 -3.10 7.34 35.38
CA PHE A 71 -4.52 7.69 35.46
C PHE A 71 -5.16 7.09 36.70
N SER A 72 -6.11 7.84 37.31
CA SER A 72 -6.87 7.38 38.46
C SER A 72 -8.36 7.70 38.28
N CYS A 73 -9.22 6.79 38.75
CA CYS A 73 -10.67 7.00 38.84
C CYS A 73 -11.26 6.14 39.95
N GLY A 74 -11.94 6.77 40.92
CA GLY A 74 -12.66 6.07 41.98
C GLY A 74 -11.83 5.05 42.77
N GLY A 75 -10.51 5.31 42.95
CA GLY A 75 -9.56 4.45 43.67
C GLY A 75 -8.89 3.38 42.82
N GLU A 76 -9.21 3.25 41.54
CA GLU A 76 -8.47 2.42 40.57
C GLU A 76 -7.42 3.25 39.83
N THR A 77 -6.34 2.60 39.39
CA THR A 77 -5.24 3.24 38.67
C THR A 77 -4.90 2.45 37.42
N ALA A 78 -4.68 3.16 36.31
CA ALA A 78 -4.12 2.63 35.07
C ALA A 78 -2.84 3.41 34.73
N VAL A 79 -1.83 2.72 34.21
CA VAL A 79 -0.55 3.33 33.83
C VAL A 79 -0.26 2.99 32.38
N ILE A 80 -0.03 4.01 31.55
CA ILE A 80 0.55 3.85 30.22
C ILE A 80 2.06 4.03 30.37
N LYS A 81 2.82 3.04 29.93
CA LYS A 81 4.28 3.03 30.02
C LYS A 81 4.93 3.30 28.68
N ASP A 82 6.22 3.66 28.74
CA ASP A 82 7.05 3.86 27.55
C ASP A 82 6.44 4.88 26.58
N VAL A 83 5.95 6.02 27.11
CA VAL A 83 5.35 7.11 26.32
C VAL A 83 6.44 8.06 25.85
N LEU A 84 6.43 8.43 24.57
CA LEU A 84 7.29 9.44 23.97
C LEU A 84 6.49 10.64 23.52
N PHE A 85 7.12 11.81 23.50
CA PHE A 85 6.62 13.01 22.84
C PHE A 85 7.42 13.28 21.58
N GLY A 86 6.75 13.27 20.43
CA GLY A 86 7.40 13.37 19.13
C GLY A 86 6.49 13.91 18.05
N ASP A 87 6.87 13.72 16.81
CA ASP A 87 6.00 14.04 15.69
C ASP A 87 5.17 12.82 15.29
N VAL A 88 3.86 12.96 15.30
CA VAL A 88 2.91 11.90 14.97
C VAL A 88 2.35 12.12 13.57
N PHE A 89 2.38 11.10 12.74
CA PHE A 89 1.87 11.13 11.38
C PHE A 89 0.71 10.16 11.20
N HIS A 90 -0.36 10.62 10.56
CA HIS A 90 -1.40 9.74 10.08
C HIS A 90 -0.95 9.15 8.75
N ILE A 91 -0.72 7.83 8.68
CA ILE A 91 -0.44 7.14 7.42
C ILE A 91 -1.68 6.37 6.99
N THR A 92 -2.11 6.58 5.74
CA THR A 92 -3.38 6.06 5.22
C THR A 92 -3.28 5.76 3.73
N GLY A 93 -4.30 5.16 3.15
CA GLY A 93 -4.32 4.75 1.76
C GLY A 93 -4.62 3.28 1.60
N GLN A 94 -4.03 2.64 0.59
CA GLN A 94 -4.28 1.23 0.32
C GLN A 94 -3.00 0.36 0.45
N SER A 95 -2.96 -0.78 -0.22
CA SER A 95 -1.94 -1.81 -0.05
C SER A 95 -0.49 -1.31 -0.13
N ASN A 96 -0.17 -0.34 -0.98
CA ASN A 96 1.19 0.20 -1.09
C ASN A 96 1.64 1.03 0.13
N MET A 97 0.69 1.57 0.92
CA MET A 97 0.99 2.13 2.24
C MET A 97 0.95 1.05 3.33
N GLU A 98 0.03 0.09 3.22
CA GLU A 98 -0.13 -1.00 4.20
C GLU A 98 0.99 -2.02 4.17
N LEU A 99 1.61 -2.25 3.01
CA LEU A 99 2.57 -3.33 2.74
C LEU A 99 3.65 -3.40 3.83
N PRO A 100 3.76 -4.54 4.55
CA PRO A 100 4.72 -4.66 5.64
C PRO A 100 6.16 -4.81 5.14
N ILE A 101 7.11 -4.47 5.99
CA ILE A 101 8.56 -4.53 5.68
C ILE A 101 8.97 -5.92 5.21
N CYS A 102 8.45 -7.00 5.81
CA CYS A 102 8.76 -8.37 5.37
C CYS A 102 8.40 -8.65 3.91
N ARG A 103 7.45 -7.91 3.33
CA ARG A 103 7.04 -8.03 1.94
C ARG A 103 7.93 -7.27 0.96
N THR A 104 8.88 -6.45 1.45
CA THR A 104 9.88 -5.76 0.63
C THR A 104 11.18 -6.57 0.48
N PHE A 105 11.21 -7.77 1.03
CA PHE A 105 12.35 -8.67 0.89
C PHE A 105 12.37 -9.27 -0.52
N ASP A 106 13.48 -9.08 -1.22
CA ASP A 106 13.85 -9.80 -2.43
C ASP A 106 15.25 -10.37 -2.22
N PRO A 107 15.41 -11.72 -2.25
CA PRO A 107 16.70 -12.37 -1.99
C PRO A 107 17.79 -12.10 -3.05
N PHE A 108 17.47 -11.38 -4.12
CA PHE A 108 18.40 -10.97 -5.17
C PHE A 108 18.64 -9.45 -5.20
N SER A 109 18.13 -8.72 -4.22
CA SER A 109 18.24 -7.26 -4.13
C SER A 109 18.82 -6.84 -2.80
N ASP A 110 19.67 -5.80 -2.83
CA ASP A 110 20.21 -5.14 -1.64
C ASP A 110 19.30 -4.02 -1.10
N ILE A 111 18.09 -3.88 -1.65
CA ILE A 111 17.14 -2.82 -1.27
C ILE A 111 16.59 -3.05 0.13
N PHE A 112 16.44 -4.32 0.55
CA PHE A 112 15.88 -4.65 1.86
C PHE A 112 16.69 -4.04 3.01
N ARG A 113 15.98 -3.41 3.95
CA ARG A 113 16.55 -2.82 5.17
C ARG A 113 15.77 -3.33 6.38
N LYS A 114 16.47 -3.93 7.33
CA LYS A 114 15.86 -4.35 8.60
C LYS A 114 15.59 -3.12 9.48
N PRO A 115 14.42 -3.01 10.11
CA PRO A 115 14.15 -1.93 11.05
C PRO A 115 14.99 -2.09 12.33
N ASP A 116 15.47 -0.93 12.88
CA ASP A 116 16.42 -0.91 14.00
C ASP A 116 16.34 0.35 14.89
N CYS A 117 15.29 1.17 14.74
CA CYS A 117 15.21 2.48 15.41
C CYS A 117 14.11 2.54 16.48
N PRO A 118 14.41 2.40 17.80
CA PRO A 118 13.40 2.36 18.86
C PRO A 118 12.59 3.65 19.00
N MET A 119 13.05 4.75 18.39
CA MET A 119 12.34 6.02 18.37
C MET A 119 11.24 6.11 17.31
N ILE A 120 11.07 5.07 16.50
CA ILE A 120 10.00 4.96 15.51
C ILE A 120 9.00 3.91 15.99
N ARG A 121 7.73 4.27 16.04
CA ARG A 121 6.65 3.40 16.49
C ARG A 121 5.45 3.53 15.57
N GLU A 122 4.75 2.42 15.36
CA GLU A 122 3.51 2.37 14.59
C GLU A 122 2.36 1.84 15.45
N PHE A 123 1.28 2.61 15.52
CA PHE A 123 -0.02 2.09 15.92
C PHE A 123 -0.73 1.59 14.67
N ARG A 124 -1.02 0.30 14.62
CA ARG A 124 -1.83 -0.28 13.55
C ARG A 124 -3.28 -0.37 13.97
N ALA A 125 -4.11 0.43 13.33
CA ALA A 125 -5.55 0.37 13.53
C ALA A 125 -6.13 -0.92 12.92
N PRO A 126 -7.19 -1.49 13.51
CA PRO A 126 -7.96 -2.55 12.86
C PRO A 126 -8.57 -2.05 11.55
N ILE A 127 -8.63 -2.93 10.55
CA ILE A 127 -9.36 -2.66 9.32
C ILE A 127 -10.71 -3.34 9.44
N GLU A 128 -11.76 -2.54 9.56
CA GLU A 128 -13.12 -3.02 9.71
C GLU A 128 -14.04 -2.41 8.65
N ASN A 129 -14.67 -3.28 7.88
CA ASN A 129 -15.65 -2.85 6.88
C ASN A 129 -16.97 -2.50 7.56
N CYS A 130 -17.53 -1.33 7.25
CA CYS A 130 -18.80 -0.87 7.78
C CYS A 130 -19.56 -0.07 6.73
N PHE A 131 -20.81 -0.47 6.49
CA PHE A 131 -21.69 0.23 5.55
C PHE A 131 -22.87 0.90 6.27
N ASP A 132 -22.89 0.89 7.60
CA ASP A 132 -23.88 1.67 8.36
C ASP A 132 -23.57 3.17 8.18
N PRO A 133 -24.47 3.97 7.60
CA PRO A 133 -24.25 5.37 7.28
C PRO A 133 -24.12 6.26 8.51
N ASP A 134 -24.61 5.80 9.66
CA ASP A 134 -24.65 6.53 10.93
C ASP A 134 -23.45 6.15 11.83
N THR A 135 -22.72 5.09 11.49
CA THR A 135 -21.55 4.67 12.24
C THR A 135 -20.36 5.60 11.95
N GLU A 136 -19.91 6.29 13.00
CA GLU A 136 -18.72 7.11 13.02
C GLU A 136 -18.09 6.99 14.41
N LEU A 137 -17.16 6.03 14.56
CA LEU A 137 -16.52 5.79 15.85
C LEU A 137 -15.60 6.95 16.24
N GLU A 138 -15.60 7.30 17.51
CA GLU A 138 -14.69 8.29 18.09
C GLU A 138 -13.33 7.69 18.49
N ALA A 139 -13.23 6.37 18.56
CA ALA A 139 -12.03 5.62 18.93
C ALA A 139 -11.89 4.36 18.06
N PHE A 140 -10.66 3.90 17.88
CA PHE A 140 -10.39 2.60 17.26
C PHE A 140 -10.91 1.47 18.15
N ASP A 141 -11.44 0.43 17.55
CA ASP A 141 -11.97 -0.75 18.23
C ASP A 141 -10.87 -1.83 18.40
N GLY A 142 -9.70 -1.40 18.90
CA GLY A 142 -8.51 -2.21 19.07
C GLY A 142 -7.27 -1.58 18.43
N GLY A 143 -6.26 -2.40 18.17
CA GLY A 143 -4.96 -1.96 17.67
C GLY A 143 -3.88 -1.95 18.75
N SER A 144 -2.63 -1.78 18.34
CA SER A 144 -1.50 -1.75 19.27
C SER A 144 -0.31 -1.00 18.67
N TRP A 145 0.53 -0.46 19.57
CA TRP A 145 1.81 0.12 19.20
C TRP A 145 2.88 -0.96 19.01
N THR A 146 3.63 -0.82 17.94
CA THR A 146 4.80 -1.67 17.63
C THR A 146 6.03 -0.77 17.56
N ARG A 147 7.09 -1.11 18.30
CA ARG A 147 8.40 -0.47 18.21
C ARG A 147 9.19 -1.08 17.06
N SER A 148 9.94 -0.26 16.33
CA SER A 148 10.67 -0.75 15.15
C SER A 148 11.95 -1.54 15.45
N ASP A 149 12.30 -1.73 16.72
CA ASP A 149 13.36 -2.63 17.18
C ASP A 149 12.83 -3.92 17.82
N SER A 150 11.50 -4.15 17.79
CA SER A 150 10.84 -5.35 18.32
C SER A 150 10.69 -6.45 17.28
N ASP A 151 10.30 -7.64 17.72
CA ASP A 151 10.00 -8.78 16.83
C ASP A 151 8.85 -8.49 15.86
N GLY A 152 7.91 -7.61 16.24
CA GLY A 152 6.79 -7.18 15.41
C GLY A 152 7.17 -6.17 14.32
N ALA A 153 8.37 -5.60 14.37
CA ALA A 153 8.79 -4.52 13.46
C ALA A 153 8.70 -4.89 11.98
N MET A 154 8.91 -6.15 11.63
CA MET A 154 8.80 -6.63 10.25
C MET A 154 7.39 -6.51 9.66
N PHE A 155 6.38 -6.35 10.52
CA PHE A 155 4.98 -6.16 10.11
C PHE A 155 4.56 -4.69 10.04
N MET A 156 5.41 -3.73 10.41
CA MET A 156 5.15 -2.29 10.22
C MET A 156 5.07 -1.95 8.74
N SER A 157 4.33 -0.87 8.41
CA SER A 157 4.29 -0.31 7.06
C SER A 157 5.70 -0.02 6.55
N ALA A 158 6.09 -0.60 5.42
CA ALA A 158 7.40 -0.34 4.84
C ALA A 158 7.55 1.12 4.39
N ALA A 159 6.56 1.66 3.67
CA ALA A 159 6.58 3.07 3.25
C ALA A 159 6.60 4.02 4.46
N GLY A 160 5.78 3.71 5.49
CA GLY A 160 5.72 4.47 6.74
C GLY A 160 7.03 4.41 7.53
N TYR A 161 7.60 3.22 7.71
CA TYR A 161 8.87 3.06 8.43
C TYR A 161 10.03 3.78 7.73
N PHE A 162 10.20 3.60 6.43
CA PHE A 162 11.31 4.24 5.71
C PHE A 162 11.15 5.75 5.61
N PHE A 163 9.91 6.25 5.55
CA PHE A 163 9.60 7.66 5.73
C PHE A 163 10.09 8.14 7.11
N ALA A 164 9.64 7.48 8.17
CA ALA A 164 9.96 7.85 9.53
C ALA A 164 11.46 7.77 9.82
N LYS A 165 12.15 6.73 9.29
CA LYS A 165 13.60 6.57 9.44
C LYS A 165 14.38 7.70 8.77
N THR A 166 14.01 8.06 7.53
CA THR A 166 14.64 9.18 6.82
C THR A 166 14.43 10.50 7.55
N LEU A 167 13.21 10.75 8.03
CA LEU A 167 12.91 11.97 8.76
C LEU A 167 13.61 12.00 10.12
N TYR A 168 13.57 10.90 10.90
CA TYR A 168 14.25 10.79 12.19
C TYR A 168 15.75 11.02 12.07
N ASP A 169 16.41 10.50 11.03
CA ASP A 169 17.84 10.69 10.83
C ASP A 169 18.25 12.17 10.67
N ASP A 170 17.33 12.99 10.19
CA ASP A 170 17.52 14.42 10.02
C ASP A 170 17.16 15.23 11.27
N ILE A 171 15.97 15.00 11.85
CA ILE A 171 15.44 15.86 12.91
C ILE A 171 15.71 15.36 14.34
N LYS A 172 16.03 14.08 14.51
CA LYS A 172 16.28 13.40 15.79
C LYS A 172 15.16 13.55 16.83
N VAL A 173 13.92 13.61 16.38
CA VAL A 173 12.70 13.64 17.18
C VAL A 173 11.99 12.31 17.07
N PRO A 174 11.47 11.70 18.16
CA PRO A 174 10.68 10.47 18.08
C PRO A 174 9.52 10.60 17.09
N ILE A 175 9.21 9.50 16.40
CA ILE A 175 8.15 9.48 15.37
C ILE A 175 7.13 8.40 15.69
N GLY A 176 5.87 8.82 15.77
CA GLY A 176 4.70 7.97 15.82
C GLY A 176 4.01 7.90 14.47
N LEU A 177 3.64 6.70 14.05
CA LEU A 177 2.83 6.45 12.87
C LEU A 177 1.49 5.89 13.31
N VAL A 178 0.38 6.53 12.96
CA VAL A 178 -0.97 5.95 13.14
C VAL A 178 -1.43 5.45 11.78
N ASN A 179 -1.47 4.13 11.63
CA ASN A 179 -1.70 3.46 10.36
C ASN A 179 -3.14 3.00 10.22
N THR A 180 -3.89 3.65 9.31
CA THR A 180 -5.26 3.29 8.91
C THR A 180 -5.32 2.85 7.44
N SER A 181 -4.20 2.47 6.83
CA SER A 181 -4.20 1.97 5.46
C SER A 181 -4.93 0.64 5.36
N ALA A 182 -5.69 0.45 4.28
CA ALA A 182 -6.48 -0.74 4.02
C ALA A 182 -6.29 -1.19 2.57
N GLY A 183 -5.72 -2.37 2.36
CA GLY A 183 -5.39 -2.91 1.05
C GLY A 183 -6.59 -2.89 0.11
N GLY A 184 -6.38 -2.39 -1.13
CA GLY A 184 -7.40 -2.30 -2.16
C GLY A 184 -8.53 -1.29 -1.89
N SER A 185 -8.46 -0.47 -0.83
CA SER A 185 -9.52 0.52 -0.58
C SER A 185 -9.47 1.67 -1.59
N ALA A 186 -10.62 1.97 -2.20
CA ALA A 186 -10.81 3.15 -3.01
C ALA A 186 -10.86 4.43 -2.13
N ILE A 187 -10.66 5.60 -2.73
CA ILE A 187 -10.79 6.87 -2.00
C ILE A 187 -12.24 7.06 -1.50
N GLU A 188 -13.22 6.61 -2.24
CA GLU A 188 -14.64 6.60 -1.90
C GLU A 188 -14.94 5.76 -0.65
N GLY A 189 -14.13 4.73 -0.38
CA GLY A 189 -14.25 3.90 0.82
C GLY A 189 -14.05 4.69 2.12
N ARG A 190 -13.37 5.85 2.04
CA ARG A 190 -13.00 6.73 3.16
C ARG A 190 -13.92 7.93 3.35
N LEU A 191 -14.97 8.04 2.53
CA LEU A 191 -15.93 9.13 2.57
C LEU A 191 -17.23 8.69 3.24
N PRO A 192 -17.89 9.58 4.03
CA PRO A 192 -19.19 9.27 4.61
C PRO A 192 -20.29 9.23 3.56
N CYS A 193 -21.34 8.47 3.87
CA CYS A 193 -22.51 8.29 3.00
C CYS A 193 -23.06 9.61 2.46
N LYS A 194 -23.17 10.65 3.32
CA LYS A 194 -23.68 11.98 2.94
C LYS A 194 -22.86 12.66 1.84
N ILE A 195 -21.51 12.49 1.85
CA ILE A 195 -20.64 13.06 0.82
C ILE A 195 -20.76 12.27 -0.48
N LEU A 196 -20.83 10.93 -0.39
CA LEU A 196 -20.98 10.08 -1.57
C LEU A 196 -22.29 10.35 -2.31
N ARG A 197 -23.39 10.61 -1.59
CA ARG A 197 -24.69 10.97 -2.18
C ARG A 197 -24.70 12.34 -2.88
N GLU A 198 -23.81 13.27 -2.55
CA GLU A 198 -23.69 14.54 -3.28
C GLU A 198 -23.38 14.33 -4.79
N TYR A 199 -22.88 13.17 -5.17
CA TYR A 199 -22.48 12.85 -6.55
C TYR A 199 -23.53 12.07 -7.34
N GLY A 200 -24.46 11.37 -6.67
CA GLY A 200 -25.47 10.52 -7.29
C GLY A 200 -24.94 9.21 -7.90
N ASP A 201 -23.65 9.13 -8.18
CA ASP A 201 -23.00 7.96 -8.82
C ASP A 201 -23.05 6.69 -7.96
N TYR A 202 -23.22 6.82 -6.64
CA TYR A 202 -23.15 5.74 -5.66
C TYR A 202 -24.50 5.39 -5.05
N ASP A 203 -25.58 6.06 -5.43
CA ASP A 203 -26.88 5.94 -4.75
C ASP A 203 -27.45 4.53 -4.79
N GLU A 204 -27.46 3.88 -5.95
CA GLU A 204 -27.93 2.49 -6.08
C GLU A 204 -27.12 1.52 -5.20
N PHE A 205 -25.78 1.68 -5.19
CA PHE A 205 -24.92 0.87 -4.34
C PHE A 205 -25.18 1.14 -2.86
N LEU A 206 -25.26 2.41 -2.46
CA LEU A 206 -25.48 2.81 -1.07
C LEU A 206 -26.83 2.33 -0.55
N ASP A 207 -27.90 2.41 -1.35
CA ASP A 207 -29.24 1.90 -0.97
C ASP A 207 -29.21 0.40 -0.67
N LYS A 208 -28.39 -0.36 -1.41
CA LYS A 208 -28.20 -1.79 -1.16
C LYS A 208 -27.28 -2.05 0.03
N ALA A 209 -26.13 -1.37 0.09
CA ALA A 209 -25.06 -1.67 1.03
C ALA A 209 -25.37 -1.20 2.46
N THR A 210 -26.15 -0.11 2.62
CA THR A 210 -26.55 0.40 3.94
C THR A 210 -27.73 -0.37 4.55
N ALA A 211 -28.32 -1.34 3.83
CA ALA A 211 -29.35 -2.20 4.38
C ALA A 211 -28.79 -3.12 5.47
N PRO A 212 -29.49 -3.28 6.62
CA PRO A 212 -29.02 -4.12 7.72
C PRO A 212 -28.63 -5.54 7.26
N GLY A 213 -27.51 -6.05 7.74
CA GLY A 213 -27.00 -7.40 7.43
C GLY A 213 -26.45 -7.55 6.01
N TYR A 214 -26.05 -6.47 5.35
CA TYR A 214 -25.47 -6.53 3.99
C TYR A 214 -24.20 -7.36 3.95
N ILE A 215 -23.26 -7.10 4.87
CA ILE A 215 -21.98 -7.83 4.92
C ILE A 215 -22.21 -9.32 5.18
N GLU A 216 -23.04 -9.64 6.16
CA GLU A 216 -23.31 -11.02 6.56
C GLU A 216 -23.94 -11.82 5.43
N ARG A 217 -24.98 -11.29 4.79
CA ARG A 217 -25.66 -11.97 3.65
C ARG A 217 -24.71 -12.16 2.47
N THR A 218 -23.98 -11.10 2.10
CA THR A 218 -23.06 -11.16 0.97
C THR A 218 -21.90 -12.14 1.24
N THR A 219 -21.39 -12.15 2.48
CA THR A 219 -20.35 -13.10 2.89
C THR A 219 -20.85 -14.55 2.83
N GLU A 220 -22.07 -14.82 3.29
CA GLU A 220 -22.68 -16.16 3.25
C GLU A 220 -22.87 -16.65 1.79
N GLU A 221 -23.35 -15.78 0.91
CA GLU A 221 -23.49 -16.06 -0.51
C GLU A 221 -22.13 -16.38 -1.17
N ASP A 222 -21.13 -15.55 -0.89
CA ASP A 222 -19.77 -15.72 -1.41
C ASP A 222 -19.11 -17.01 -0.89
N MET A 223 -19.18 -17.26 0.41
CA MET A 223 -18.64 -18.49 1.02
C MET A 223 -19.32 -19.75 0.49
N THR A 224 -20.64 -19.70 0.28
CA THR A 224 -21.41 -20.83 -0.29
C THR A 224 -20.94 -21.15 -1.70
N ARG A 225 -20.79 -20.12 -2.55
CA ARG A 225 -20.34 -20.24 -3.93
C ARG A 225 -18.88 -20.73 -4.03
N GLU A 226 -17.98 -20.09 -3.29
CA GLU A 226 -16.57 -20.47 -3.28
C GLU A 226 -16.36 -21.85 -2.66
N GLY A 227 -17.05 -22.16 -1.57
CA GLY A 227 -16.99 -23.47 -0.94
C GLY A 227 -17.50 -24.61 -1.84
N ALA A 228 -18.52 -24.35 -2.66
CA ALA A 228 -18.98 -25.33 -3.66
C ALA A 228 -17.91 -25.57 -4.74
N HIS A 229 -17.29 -24.50 -5.25
CA HIS A 229 -16.23 -24.56 -6.23
C HIS A 229 -15.00 -25.36 -5.71
N TYR A 230 -14.53 -25.07 -4.49
CA TYR A 230 -13.39 -25.80 -3.92
C TYR A 230 -13.72 -27.27 -3.62
N ARG A 231 -14.95 -27.61 -3.23
CA ARG A 231 -15.37 -29.02 -3.10
C ARG A 231 -15.33 -29.75 -4.44
N GLU A 232 -15.73 -29.11 -5.52
CA GLU A 232 -15.65 -29.66 -6.88
C GLU A 232 -14.20 -29.92 -7.31
N LEU A 233 -13.29 -28.94 -7.06
CA LEU A 233 -11.86 -29.08 -7.33
C LEU A 233 -11.24 -30.25 -6.55
N GLU A 234 -11.53 -30.36 -5.24
CA GLU A 234 -10.98 -31.43 -4.39
C GLU A 234 -11.52 -32.81 -4.80
N ALA A 235 -12.81 -32.94 -5.08
CA ALA A 235 -13.42 -34.21 -5.49
C ALA A 235 -12.96 -34.67 -6.88
N GLY A 236 -12.65 -33.73 -7.78
CA GLY A 236 -12.22 -34.02 -9.15
C GLY A 236 -10.71 -34.28 -9.29
N ASP A 237 -9.90 -33.87 -8.32
CA ASP A 237 -8.43 -33.93 -8.40
C ASP A 237 -7.88 -35.33 -8.18
N LYS A 238 -7.79 -36.10 -9.26
CA LYS A 238 -7.20 -37.45 -9.27
C LYS A 238 -5.68 -37.46 -9.47
N LEU A 239 -5.07 -36.30 -9.70
CA LEU A 239 -3.64 -36.18 -9.98
C LEU A 239 -2.82 -35.87 -8.72
N ARG A 240 -3.45 -35.44 -7.63
CA ARG A 240 -2.76 -35.08 -6.39
C ARG A 240 -1.90 -36.22 -5.85
N GLU A 241 -2.53 -37.34 -5.53
CA GLU A 241 -1.83 -38.48 -4.92
C GLU A 241 -0.70 -39.03 -5.80
N PRO A 242 -0.91 -39.30 -7.12
CA PRO A 242 0.17 -39.76 -7.99
C PRO A 242 1.35 -38.78 -8.04
N ILE A 243 1.10 -37.47 -8.24
CA ILE A 243 2.18 -36.49 -8.35
C ILE A 243 2.96 -36.36 -7.04
N LEU A 244 2.29 -36.33 -5.89
CA LEU A 244 2.93 -36.25 -4.59
C LEU A 244 3.70 -37.54 -4.22
N ALA A 245 3.24 -38.71 -4.71
CA ALA A 245 3.96 -39.98 -4.60
C ALA A 245 5.18 -40.09 -5.53
N GLY A 246 5.41 -39.11 -6.40
CA GLY A 246 6.54 -39.08 -7.33
C GLY A 246 6.25 -39.70 -8.70
N GLU A 247 5.00 -40.08 -8.99
CA GLU A 247 4.60 -40.52 -10.31
C GLU A 247 4.63 -39.36 -11.31
N SER A 248 4.69 -39.69 -12.61
CA SER A 248 4.81 -38.71 -13.70
C SER A 248 3.63 -38.82 -14.67
N PRO A 249 2.44 -38.35 -14.28
CA PRO A 249 1.29 -38.32 -15.17
C PRO A 249 1.60 -37.58 -16.49
N GLU A 250 0.97 -38.01 -17.56
CA GLU A 250 1.13 -37.37 -18.86
C GLU A 250 0.59 -35.94 -18.84
N GLY A 251 1.32 -35.01 -19.49
CA GLY A 251 0.96 -33.59 -19.52
C GLY A 251 1.75 -32.81 -20.57
N GLU A 252 1.39 -31.56 -20.75
CA GLU A 252 2.03 -30.63 -21.65
C GLU A 252 3.39 -30.19 -21.09
N LYS A 253 4.43 -30.19 -21.97
CA LYS A 253 5.75 -29.65 -21.58
C LYS A 253 5.76 -28.15 -21.74
N VAL A 254 6.07 -27.45 -20.67
CA VAL A 254 6.05 -25.98 -20.60
C VAL A 254 7.32 -25.43 -19.98
N SER A 255 7.56 -24.15 -20.27
CA SER A 255 8.56 -23.32 -19.61
C SER A 255 7.89 -22.05 -19.11
N PHE A 256 8.38 -21.48 -18.00
CA PHE A 256 7.82 -20.24 -17.46
C PHE A 256 8.43 -18.99 -18.14
N PRO A 257 7.65 -17.92 -18.30
CA PRO A 257 6.25 -17.78 -17.86
C PRO A 257 5.27 -18.63 -18.67
N VAL A 258 4.11 -18.91 -18.11
CA VAL A 258 3.01 -19.56 -18.81
C VAL A 258 1.69 -18.85 -18.55
N GLU A 259 0.99 -18.50 -19.60
CA GLU A 259 -0.36 -17.92 -19.53
C GLU A 259 -1.39 -19.00 -19.86
N VAL A 260 -2.44 -19.06 -19.07
CA VAL A 260 -3.57 -19.97 -19.25
C VAL A 260 -4.82 -19.15 -19.50
N LYS A 261 -5.42 -19.31 -20.69
CA LYS A 261 -6.65 -18.61 -21.12
C LYS A 261 -7.82 -19.57 -21.23
N ASP A 262 -9.02 -19.04 -21.05
CA ASP A 262 -10.30 -19.77 -21.20
C ASP A 262 -10.38 -21.08 -20.40
N PHE A 263 -9.79 -21.05 -19.21
CA PHE A 263 -9.76 -22.17 -18.29
C PHE A 263 -10.06 -21.73 -16.87
N ALA A 264 -11.04 -22.36 -16.23
CA ALA A 264 -11.21 -22.34 -14.80
C ALA A 264 -11.10 -23.76 -14.26
N GLY A 265 -10.47 -23.93 -13.10
CA GLY A 265 -10.21 -25.26 -12.57
C GLY A 265 -8.83 -25.37 -11.92
N ARG A 266 -8.37 -26.61 -11.78
CA ARG A 266 -7.08 -26.95 -11.15
C ARG A 266 -6.10 -27.49 -12.16
N ILE A 267 -4.87 -26.97 -12.12
CA ILE A 267 -3.72 -27.43 -12.90
C ILE A 267 -2.61 -27.84 -11.95
N TRP A 268 -2.00 -28.97 -12.21
CA TRP A 268 -0.77 -29.38 -11.57
C TRP A 268 0.43 -29.09 -12.46
N PHE A 269 1.49 -28.60 -11.82
CA PHE A 269 2.82 -28.48 -12.42
C PHE A 269 3.79 -29.31 -11.63
N TYR A 270 4.65 -30.06 -12.30
CA TYR A 270 5.76 -30.76 -11.65
C TYR A 270 7.01 -30.76 -12.51
N LYS A 271 8.16 -30.80 -11.84
CA LYS A 271 9.49 -30.87 -12.45
C LYS A 271 10.43 -31.66 -11.56
N ASP A 272 11.14 -32.63 -12.15
CA ASP A 272 12.28 -33.29 -11.51
C ASP A 272 13.54 -32.47 -11.77
N PHE A 273 14.39 -32.35 -10.77
CA PHE A 273 15.67 -31.65 -10.86
C PHE A 273 16.74 -32.38 -10.05
N GLU A 274 17.99 -32.16 -10.41
CA GLU A 274 19.15 -32.66 -9.70
C GLU A 274 19.68 -31.61 -8.75
N LEU A 275 19.93 -31.97 -7.48
CA LEU A 275 20.63 -31.11 -6.52
C LEU A 275 22.12 -31.22 -6.80
N PRO A 276 22.82 -30.13 -7.23
CA PRO A 276 24.25 -30.17 -7.49
C PRO A 276 25.04 -30.55 -6.25
N GLU A 277 26.15 -31.28 -6.44
CA GLU A 277 27.08 -31.58 -5.35
C GLU A 277 27.60 -30.29 -4.70
N GLY A 278 27.54 -30.20 -3.36
CA GLY A 278 27.98 -29.02 -2.62
C GLY A 278 26.95 -27.87 -2.59
N PHE A 279 25.74 -28.04 -3.13
CA PHE A 279 24.69 -27.04 -2.97
C PHE A 279 24.31 -26.90 -1.48
N PRO A 280 24.33 -25.67 -0.91
CA PRO A 280 23.96 -25.48 0.50
C PRO A 280 22.46 -25.66 0.67
N ALA A 281 22.04 -26.85 1.13
CA ALA A 281 20.60 -27.18 1.24
C ALA A 281 19.91 -26.55 2.47
N GLU A 282 20.67 -26.17 3.50
CA GLU A 282 20.14 -25.53 4.70
C GLU A 282 19.70 -24.09 4.40
N GLY A 283 18.56 -23.70 4.96
CA GLY A 283 17.99 -22.36 4.75
C GLY A 283 17.55 -22.08 3.30
N ALA A 284 17.34 -23.12 2.49
CA ALA A 284 16.93 -22.97 1.10
C ALA A 284 15.51 -22.43 0.97
N MET A 285 15.25 -21.64 -0.06
CA MET A 285 13.96 -21.06 -0.40
C MET A 285 13.55 -21.48 -1.82
N LEU A 286 12.28 -21.83 -1.97
CA LEU A 286 11.63 -22.02 -3.28
C LEU A 286 10.99 -20.70 -3.71
N LEU A 287 11.43 -20.15 -4.84
CA LEU A 287 10.91 -18.95 -5.47
C LEU A 287 10.11 -19.35 -6.71
N LEU A 288 8.83 -19.00 -6.74
CA LEU A 288 7.92 -19.34 -7.85
C LEU A 288 7.26 -18.10 -8.47
N GLY A 289 7.87 -16.91 -8.33
CA GLY A 289 7.33 -15.67 -8.87
C GLY A 289 5.98 -15.30 -8.27
N THR A 290 5.09 -14.74 -9.08
CA THR A 290 3.67 -14.52 -8.76
C THR A 290 2.81 -15.40 -9.68
N MET A 291 1.64 -15.82 -9.18
CA MET A 291 0.73 -16.71 -9.91
C MET A 291 -0.72 -16.27 -9.75
N THR A 292 -1.51 -16.46 -10.78
CA THR A 292 -2.95 -16.19 -10.77
C THR A 292 -3.70 -17.50 -10.86
N ASP A 293 -4.46 -17.92 -9.84
CA ASP A 293 -4.83 -17.19 -8.60
C ASP A 293 -4.12 -17.74 -7.38
N ARG A 294 -4.53 -18.94 -6.93
CA ARG A 294 -4.07 -19.62 -5.71
C ARG A 294 -3.16 -20.79 -6.05
N ASP A 295 -2.09 -20.96 -5.27
CA ASP A 295 -1.23 -22.14 -5.38
C ASP A 295 -0.99 -22.83 -4.03
N VAL A 296 -0.57 -24.10 -4.13
CA VAL A 296 0.04 -24.87 -3.04
C VAL A 296 1.27 -25.57 -3.61
N ALA A 297 2.44 -25.35 -3.01
CA ALA A 297 3.72 -25.83 -3.49
C ALA A 297 4.32 -26.95 -2.62
N TYR A 298 5.01 -27.88 -3.26
CA TYR A 298 5.57 -29.07 -2.62
C TYR A 298 7.01 -29.31 -3.10
N ILE A 299 7.84 -29.83 -2.18
CA ILE A 299 9.15 -30.43 -2.49
C ILE A 299 9.11 -31.89 -2.05
N ASN A 300 9.43 -32.83 -2.94
CA ASN A 300 9.44 -34.25 -2.67
C ASN A 300 8.12 -34.76 -2.03
N GLY A 301 6.98 -34.23 -2.44
CA GLY A 301 5.65 -34.58 -1.92
C GLY A 301 5.27 -33.91 -0.61
N VAL A 302 6.16 -33.14 0.00
CA VAL A 302 5.88 -32.40 1.26
C VAL A 302 5.55 -30.95 0.95
N GLN A 303 4.43 -30.46 1.48
CA GLN A 303 4.02 -29.05 1.31
C GLN A 303 5.04 -28.12 1.94
N VAL A 304 5.47 -27.10 1.18
CA VAL A 304 6.43 -26.08 1.62
C VAL A 304 5.81 -24.68 1.69
N GLY A 305 4.65 -24.47 1.06
CA GLY A 305 3.94 -23.20 1.14
C GLY A 305 2.65 -23.19 0.35
N GLU A 306 1.86 -22.13 0.60
CA GLU A 306 0.64 -21.83 -0.15
C GLU A 306 0.38 -20.32 -0.19
N THR A 307 -0.31 -19.86 -1.22
CA THR A 307 -0.72 -18.47 -1.36
C THR A 307 -2.10 -18.41 -1.99
N GLY A 308 -3.06 -17.79 -1.29
CA GLY A 308 -4.49 -17.80 -1.64
C GLY A 308 -4.90 -16.81 -2.74
N TYR A 309 -3.99 -15.92 -3.21
CA TYR A 309 -4.31 -14.88 -4.19
C TYR A 309 -3.09 -14.43 -5.00
N MET A 310 -3.32 -13.64 -6.05
CA MET A 310 -2.37 -13.42 -7.14
C MET A 310 -1.12 -12.58 -6.79
N TYR A 311 -1.21 -11.59 -5.90
CA TYR A 311 -0.18 -10.55 -5.78
C TYR A 311 1.11 -10.95 -5.05
N PRO A 312 1.12 -11.77 -3.96
CA PRO A 312 2.36 -12.04 -3.26
C PRO A 312 3.37 -12.81 -4.11
N PRO A 313 4.66 -12.43 -4.12
CA PRO A 313 5.70 -13.33 -4.61
C PRO A 313 5.75 -14.58 -3.73
N ARG A 314 5.94 -15.75 -4.36
CA ARG A 314 6.02 -17.05 -3.71
C ARG A 314 7.44 -17.29 -3.24
N PHE A 315 7.70 -16.99 -1.99
CA PHE A 315 8.96 -17.22 -1.30
C PHE A 315 8.71 -18.23 -0.19
N TYR A 316 8.87 -19.52 -0.51
CA TYR A 316 8.57 -20.59 0.42
C TYR A 316 9.85 -21.16 1.01
N HIS A 317 9.93 -21.19 2.33
CA HIS A 317 11.05 -21.83 3.03
C HIS A 317 10.99 -23.34 2.82
N ILE A 318 12.11 -23.95 2.41
CA ILE A 318 12.22 -25.39 2.29
C ILE A 318 12.76 -25.93 3.62
N PRO A 319 12.03 -26.79 4.34
CA PRO A 319 12.52 -27.39 5.59
C PRO A 319 13.88 -28.08 5.41
N ASP A 320 14.77 -27.88 6.37
CA ASP A 320 16.10 -28.51 6.35
C ASP A 320 15.98 -30.04 6.29
N GLY A 321 16.82 -30.66 5.47
CA GLY A 321 16.81 -32.09 5.23
C GLY A 321 15.75 -32.59 4.23
N LEU A 322 14.87 -31.73 3.72
CA LEU A 322 13.88 -32.10 2.70
C LEU A 322 14.50 -32.25 1.30
N LEU A 323 15.47 -31.41 0.95
CA LEU A 323 16.26 -31.55 -0.27
C LEU A 323 17.24 -32.73 -0.10
N LYS A 324 17.22 -33.66 -1.07
CA LYS A 324 18.06 -34.86 -1.11
C LYS A 324 19.21 -34.68 -2.07
N SER A 325 20.35 -35.30 -1.81
CA SER A 325 21.42 -35.41 -2.81
C SER A 325 20.92 -36.12 -4.06
N GLY A 326 21.21 -35.59 -5.24
CA GLY A 326 20.74 -36.10 -6.52
C GLY A 326 19.30 -35.66 -6.82
N LYS A 327 18.44 -36.62 -7.17
CA LYS A 327 17.08 -36.34 -7.67
C LYS A 327 16.13 -35.79 -6.61
N ASN A 328 15.45 -34.72 -6.96
CA ASN A 328 14.36 -34.09 -6.23
C ASN A 328 13.22 -33.76 -7.17
N ARG A 329 12.03 -33.55 -6.62
CA ARG A 329 10.86 -33.07 -7.34
C ARG A 329 10.31 -31.82 -6.70
N VAL A 330 10.06 -30.80 -7.51
CA VAL A 330 9.20 -29.67 -7.16
C VAL A 330 7.86 -29.84 -7.88
N SER A 331 6.76 -29.62 -7.16
CA SER A 331 5.42 -29.58 -7.76
C SER A 331 4.58 -28.51 -7.12
N PHE A 332 3.59 -28.01 -7.84
CA PHE A 332 2.56 -27.15 -7.26
C PHE A 332 1.24 -27.33 -8.00
N LEU A 333 0.15 -27.17 -7.29
CA LEU A 333 -1.15 -26.96 -7.89
C LEU A 333 -1.40 -25.46 -8.07
N LEU A 334 -2.15 -25.11 -9.13
CA LEU A 334 -2.62 -23.76 -9.41
C LEU A 334 -4.13 -23.84 -9.64
N ASP A 335 -4.90 -23.18 -8.78
CA ASP A 335 -6.33 -23.01 -8.93
C ASP A 335 -6.61 -21.69 -9.66
N ILE A 336 -7.28 -21.77 -10.82
CA ILE A 336 -7.69 -20.62 -11.64
C ILE A 336 -9.21 -20.50 -11.57
N ARG A 337 -9.72 -19.41 -11.05
CA ARG A 337 -11.15 -19.23 -10.76
C ARG A 337 -11.91 -18.46 -11.83
N TYR A 338 -11.26 -17.51 -12.50
CA TYR A 338 -11.92 -16.48 -13.30
C TYR A 338 -11.67 -16.62 -14.81
N GLY A 339 -11.07 -17.72 -15.22
CA GLY A 339 -10.90 -18.04 -16.64
C GLY A 339 -9.59 -17.58 -17.27
N GLN A 340 -8.77 -16.85 -16.52
CA GLN A 340 -7.41 -16.46 -16.89
C GLN A 340 -6.49 -16.65 -15.70
N GLY A 341 -5.30 -17.19 -15.94
CA GLY A 341 -4.31 -17.41 -14.89
C GLY A 341 -2.95 -17.77 -15.46
N GLY A 342 -2.10 -18.29 -14.59
CA GLY A 342 -0.77 -18.73 -14.98
C GLY A 342 0.33 -18.20 -14.08
N VAL A 343 1.55 -18.27 -14.58
CA VAL A 343 2.80 -17.89 -13.92
C VAL A 343 3.32 -16.62 -14.57
N THR A 344 3.51 -15.57 -13.77
CA THR A 344 3.74 -14.20 -14.24
C THR A 344 5.09 -14.01 -14.92
N VAL A 345 5.10 -13.29 -16.04
CA VAL A 345 6.30 -12.93 -16.80
C VAL A 345 7.26 -12.06 -16.00
N GLY A 346 8.58 -12.27 -16.21
CA GLY A 346 9.65 -11.42 -15.65
C GLY A 346 9.96 -11.63 -14.17
N LYS A 347 9.32 -12.60 -13.52
CA LYS A 347 9.67 -13.02 -12.15
C LYS A 347 10.66 -14.18 -12.16
N ARG A 348 11.28 -14.48 -11.01
CA ARG A 348 12.27 -15.56 -10.89
C ARG A 348 11.63 -16.85 -10.40
N TRP A 349 12.11 -17.99 -10.95
CA TRP A 349 11.70 -19.32 -10.57
C TRP A 349 12.96 -20.14 -10.31
N CYS A 350 13.27 -20.34 -9.04
CA CYS A 350 14.49 -21.03 -8.63
C CYS A 350 14.38 -21.59 -7.22
N ILE A 351 15.26 -22.50 -6.86
CA ILE A 351 15.61 -22.80 -5.48
C ILE A 351 16.87 -21.99 -5.16
N LYS A 352 16.83 -21.18 -4.11
CA LYS A 352 17.95 -20.31 -3.69
C LYS A 352 18.39 -20.65 -2.29
N SER A 353 19.71 -20.75 -2.06
CA SER A 353 20.33 -20.79 -0.74
C SER A 353 21.64 -20.05 -0.76
N GLY A 354 21.83 -19.11 0.16
CA GLY A 354 22.98 -18.20 0.15
C GLY A 354 23.15 -17.51 -1.21
N ASN A 355 24.32 -17.65 -1.82
CA ASN A 355 24.63 -17.12 -3.16
C ASN A 355 24.36 -18.12 -4.30
N SER A 356 23.98 -19.35 -3.97
CA SER A 356 23.70 -20.42 -4.95
C SER A 356 22.22 -20.45 -5.33
N TYR A 357 21.94 -20.80 -6.58
CA TYR A 357 20.56 -21.05 -7.01
C TYR A 357 20.48 -22.13 -8.10
N ILE A 358 19.33 -22.79 -8.17
CA ILE A 358 18.98 -23.78 -9.19
C ILE A 358 17.83 -23.18 -10.00
N ASP A 359 18.06 -22.97 -11.30
CA ASP A 359 17.03 -22.45 -12.19
C ASP A 359 15.89 -23.45 -12.40
N LEU A 360 14.67 -22.96 -12.25
CA LEU A 360 13.45 -23.72 -12.46
C LEU A 360 12.62 -23.21 -13.65
N THR A 361 13.16 -22.34 -14.50
CA THR A 361 12.42 -21.72 -15.61
C THR A 361 11.84 -22.72 -16.59
N GLY A 362 12.58 -23.74 -16.97
CA GLY A 362 12.17 -24.72 -18.00
C GLY A 362 11.94 -26.13 -17.46
N GLY A 363 11.40 -27.00 -18.33
CA GLY A 363 11.30 -28.44 -18.07
C GLY A 363 10.15 -28.86 -17.18
N TRP A 364 9.09 -28.06 -17.08
CA TRP A 364 7.88 -28.42 -16.35
C TRP A 364 6.94 -29.29 -17.17
N THR A 365 6.18 -30.11 -16.45
CA THR A 365 5.00 -30.79 -17.00
C THR A 365 3.77 -30.17 -16.40
N MET A 366 2.85 -29.68 -17.22
CA MET A 366 1.56 -29.09 -16.87
C MET A 366 0.43 -30.08 -17.13
N CYS A 367 -0.34 -30.41 -16.11
CA CYS A 367 -1.44 -31.36 -16.17
C CYS A 367 -2.74 -30.71 -15.73
N ARG A 368 -3.73 -30.58 -16.61
CA ARG A 368 -5.07 -30.07 -16.24
C ARG A 368 -5.83 -31.17 -15.50
N ALA A 369 -5.97 -31.01 -14.18
CA ALA A 369 -6.58 -32.02 -13.31
C ALA A 369 -8.10 -31.94 -13.30
N VAL A 370 -8.62 -30.72 -13.12
CA VAL A 370 -10.08 -30.46 -13.01
C VAL A 370 -10.41 -29.23 -13.83
N LYS A 371 -11.43 -29.31 -14.65
CA LYS A 371 -12.04 -28.15 -15.30
C LYS A 371 -13.38 -27.86 -14.66
N THR A 372 -13.62 -26.60 -14.32
CA THR A 372 -14.87 -26.11 -13.72
C THR A 372 -15.46 -24.97 -14.54
N GLU A 373 -16.64 -24.51 -14.17
CA GLU A 373 -17.15 -23.22 -14.63
C GLU A 373 -16.40 -22.08 -13.91
N LYS A 374 -16.32 -20.92 -14.59
CA LYS A 374 -15.81 -19.68 -13.98
C LYS A 374 -16.72 -19.26 -12.85
N ILE A 375 -16.18 -18.87 -11.72
CA ILE A 375 -16.97 -18.33 -10.62
C ILE A 375 -16.93 -16.79 -10.61
N ILE A 376 -17.98 -16.19 -10.06
CA ILE A 376 -17.98 -14.76 -9.76
C ILE A 376 -17.02 -14.54 -8.57
N PRO A 377 -16.12 -13.55 -8.63
CA PRO A 377 -15.27 -13.21 -7.50
C PRO A 377 -16.07 -12.94 -6.23
N GLY A 378 -15.53 -13.33 -5.08
CA GLY A 378 -16.05 -12.90 -3.79
C GLY A 378 -15.99 -11.38 -3.66
N THR A 379 -16.90 -10.83 -2.87
CA THR A 379 -17.01 -9.38 -2.68
C THR A 379 -15.82 -8.86 -1.89
N PHE A 380 -15.05 -7.99 -2.51
CA PHE A 380 -13.94 -7.32 -1.84
C PHE A 380 -14.44 -6.03 -1.17
N PHE A 381 -14.99 -6.16 0.03
CA PHE A 381 -15.66 -5.07 0.75
C PHE A 381 -14.80 -3.83 0.93
N GLN A 382 -13.50 -3.98 1.18
CA GLN A 382 -12.58 -2.85 1.38
C GLN A 382 -12.48 -1.93 0.15
N GLY A 383 -12.69 -2.46 -1.05
CA GLY A 383 -12.67 -1.69 -2.31
C GLY A 383 -13.94 -0.88 -2.58
N LEU A 384 -14.98 -1.06 -1.77
CA LEU A 384 -16.30 -0.46 -1.99
C LEU A 384 -16.43 0.93 -1.34
N PRO A 385 -17.30 1.82 -1.88
CA PRO A 385 -17.60 3.11 -1.25
C PRO A 385 -18.08 2.95 0.19
N LEU A 386 -17.73 3.90 1.07
CA LEU A 386 -18.08 3.94 2.49
C LEU A 386 -17.34 2.93 3.40
N SER A 387 -16.85 1.83 2.84
CA SER A 387 -16.43 0.60 3.52
C SER A 387 -15.49 0.77 4.73
N VAL A 388 -14.51 1.67 4.64
CA VAL A 388 -13.48 1.90 5.67
C VAL A 388 -13.57 3.30 6.29
N TYR A 389 -14.72 3.96 6.14
CA TYR A 389 -14.95 5.29 6.70
C TYR A 389 -15.17 5.23 8.22
N GLY A 390 -16.29 4.64 8.65
CA GLY A 390 -16.84 4.82 10.00
C GLY A 390 -16.01 4.20 11.13
N ARG A 391 -15.34 3.08 10.88
CA ARG A 391 -14.60 2.31 11.89
C ARG A 391 -13.08 2.39 11.75
N THR A 392 -12.57 2.72 10.55
CA THR A 392 -11.12 2.77 10.29
C THR A 392 -10.61 4.21 10.10
N THR A 393 -11.33 5.06 9.37
CA THR A 393 -10.89 6.44 9.08
C THR A 393 -11.34 7.43 10.15
N ALA A 394 -12.60 7.38 10.55
CA ALA A 394 -13.21 8.36 11.46
C ALA A 394 -12.55 8.42 12.86
N PRO A 395 -12.11 7.31 13.48
CA PRO A 395 -11.46 7.36 14.78
C PRO A 395 -10.19 8.22 14.83
N ALA A 396 -9.55 8.46 13.69
CA ALA A 396 -8.36 9.31 13.60
C ALA A 396 -8.64 10.82 13.76
N TYR A 397 -9.89 11.28 13.55
CA TYR A 397 -10.21 12.72 13.57
C TYR A 397 -9.94 13.41 14.90
N GLY A 398 -10.07 12.68 16.01
CA GLY A 398 -9.85 13.19 17.36
C GLY A 398 -8.37 13.35 17.74
N LEU A 399 -7.46 12.85 16.93
CA LEU A 399 -6.03 12.83 17.24
C LEU A 399 -5.31 14.05 16.64
N LYS A 400 -4.12 14.35 17.20
CA LYS A 400 -3.25 15.41 16.68
C LYS A 400 -2.11 14.82 15.88
N PHE A 401 -1.92 15.33 14.66
CA PHE A 401 -0.90 14.89 13.73
C PHE A 401 -0.07 16.05 13.21
N LYS A 402 1.21 15.80 12.96
CA LYS A 402 2.10 16.73 12.26
C LYS A 402 1.73 16.85 10.79
N ALA A 403 1.38 15.71 10.15
CA ALA A 403 0.88 15.65 8.78
C ALA A 403 0.15 14.31 8.52
N MET A 404 -0.61 14.25 7.41
CA MET A 404 -1.16 13.02 6.86
C MET A 404 -0.37 12.61 5.62
N LEU A 405 0.03 11.33 5.56
CA LEU A 405 0.66 10.71 4.38
C LEU A 405 -0.34 9.75 3.76
N ILE A 406 -0.60 9.90 2.47
CA ILE A 406 -1.57 9.06 1.78
C ILE A 406 -0.96 8.42 0.52
N TYR A 407 -0.98 7.07 0.46
CA TYR A 407 -0.62 6.31 -0.74
C TYR A 407 -1.83 5.52 -1.20
N GLN A 408 -2.52 6.07 -2.20
CA GLN A 408 -3.79 5.56 -2.69
C GLN A 408 -3.96 5.93 -4.17
N GLY A 409 -4.65 5.08 -4.93
CA GLY A 409 -5.00 5.36 -6.32
C GLY A 409 -5.19 4.11 -7.17
N GLU A 410 -4.52 3.01 -6.87
CA GLU A 410 -4.49 1.80 -7.69
C GLU A 410 -5.90 1.27 -7.97
N THR A 411 -6.75 1.24 -6.94
CA THR A 411 -8.15 0.82 -7.08
C THR A 411 -8.97 1.82 -7.88
N ASN A 412 -8.56 3.09 -7.92
CA ASN A 412 -9.27 4.14 -8.67
C ASN A 412 -8.82 4.28 -10.15
N GLY A 413 -7.96 3.40 -10.66
CA GLY A 413 -7.55 3.43 -12.08
C GLY A 413 -8.75 3.41 -13.04
N TYR A 414 -9.78 2.61 -12.75
CA TYR A 414 -10.99 2.48 -13.57
C TYR A 414 -11.87 3.76 -13.60
N ASN A 415 -11.72 4.67 -12.62
CA ASN A 415 -12.48 5.93 -12.52
C ASN A 415 -11.60 7.15 -12.28
N ALA A 416 -10.40 7.16 -12.90
CA ALA A 416 -9.40 8.21 -12.77
C ALA A 416 -9.96 9.63 -12.96
N ASP A 417 -10.95 9.80 -13.85
CA ASP A 417 -11.59 11.10 -14.14
C ASP A 417 -12.35 11.68 -12.93
N LYS A 418 -12.73 10.85 -11.97
CA LYS A 418 -13.41 11.27 -10.73
C LYS A 418 -12.43 11.51 -9.57
N TYR A 419 -11.18 11.05 -9.70
CA TYR A 419 -10.23 10.98 -8.59
C TYR A 419 -9.91 12.35 -7.98
N GLU A 420 -9.57 13.36 -8.81
CA GLU A 420 -9.25 14.72 -8.34
C GLU A 420 -10.38 15.25 -7.43
N ARG A 421 -11.63 15.12 -7.88
CA ARG A 421 -12.81 15.59 -7.14
C ARG A 421 -13.01 14.84 -5.83
N MET A 422 -12.88 13.50 -5.85
CA MET A 422 -13.05 12.66 -4.66
C MET A 422 -11.96 12.89 -3.63
N PHE A 423 -10.71 12.99 -4.08
CA PHE A 423 -9.56 13.27 -3.22
C PHE A 423 -9.69 14.67 -2.58
N THR A 424 -10.11 15.68 -3.36
CA THR A 424 -10.35 17.03 -2.84
C THR A 424 -11.39 17.01 -1.73
N ARG A 425 -12.54 16.34 -1.95
CA ARG A 425 -13.59 16.22 -0.93
C ARG A 425 -13.12 15.42 0.30
N PHE A 426 -12.28 14.40 0.11
CA PHE A 426 -11.69 13.68 1.23
C PHE A 426 -10.82 14.59 2.09
N VAL A 427 -9.90 15.37 1.49
CA VAL A 427 -9.01 16.28 2.22
C VAL A 427 -9.80 17.38 2.93
N GLU A 428 -10.76 18.00 2.25
CA GLU A 428 -11.61 19.05 2.84
C GLU A 428 -12.41 18.52 4.03
N TYR A 429 -13.04 17.36 3.87
CA TYR A 429 -13.83 16.74 4.92
C TYR A 429 -12.96 16.32 6.10
N TYR A 430 -11.80 15.72 5.83
CA TYR A 430 -10.85 15.31 6.86
C TYR A 430 -10.40 16.53 7.71
N ARG A 431 -9.98 17.62 7.06
CA ARG A 431 -9.58 18.87 7.75
C ARG A 431 -10.70 19.47 8.58
N MET A 432 -11.91 19.51 8.03
CA MET A 432 -13.10 19.97 8.74
C MET A 432 -13.32 19.15 10.02
N ARG A 433 -13.18 17.83 9.94
CA ARG A 433 -13.38 16.93 11.08
C ARG A 433 -12.27 17.04 12.14
N CYS A 434 -11.03 17.17 11.73
CA CYS A 434 -9.89 17.40 12.64
C CYS A 434 -9.91 18.79 13.28
N GLY A 435 -10.58 19.76 12.70
CA GLY A 435 -10.66 21.14 13.17
C GLY A 435 -9.39 21.97 12.92
N TYR A 436 -8.49 21.53 12.05
CA TYR A 436 -7.29 22.28 11.65
C TYR A 436 -6.84 21.87 10.24
N ASP A 437 -6.04 22.75 9.60
CA ASP A 437 -5.52 22.55 8.26
C ASP A 437 -4.27 21.64 8.27
N ILE A 438 -4.50 20.32 8.45
CA ILE A 438 -3.42 19.33 8.47
C ILE A 438 -2.69 19.31 7.12
N PRO A 439 -1.33 19.36 7.08
CA PRO A 439 -0.56 19.13 5.86
C PRO A 439 -0.83 17.72 5.30
N VAL A 440 -1.02 17.62 3.98
CA VAL A 440 -1.28 16.34 3.31
C VAL A 440 -0.18 16.07 2.29
N ILE A 441 0.46 14.91 2.39
CA ILE A 441 1.46 14.45 1.44
C ILE A 441 0.93 13.21 0.71
N ALA A 442 0.57 13.38 -0.55
CA ALA A 442 0.13 12.30 -1.41
C ALA A 442 1.32 11.57 -2.06
N THR A 443 1.14 10.31 -2.41
CA THR A 443 2.09 9.53 -3.22
C THR A 443 1.49 9.33 -4.60
N GLN A 444 2.19 9.75 -5.66
CA GLN A 444 1.80 9.45 -7.03
C GLN A 444 2.07 7.97 -7.33
N LEU A 445 1.24 7.34 -8.16
CA LEU A 445 1.45 5.95 -8.55
C LEU A 445 2.72 5.78 -9.40
N PRO A 446 3.52 4.71 -9.16
CA PRO A 446 4.65 4.35 -10.01
C PRO A 446 4.17 3.76 -11.35
N GLU A 447 5.10 3.34 -12.17
CA GLU A 447 4.84 2.59 -13.40
C GLU A 447 4.24 1.21 -13.11
N PHE A 448 3.32 0.75 -13.99
CA PHE A 448 2.73 -0.59 -13.95
C PHE A 448 2.36 -1.05 -15.36
N GLY A 449 2.90 -2.19 -15.80
CA GLY A 449 2.83 -2.64 -17.20
C GLY A 449 1.74 -3.65 -17.51
N PHE A 450 0.89 -4.04 -16.55
CA PHE A 450 -0.27 -4.90 -16.81
C PHE A 450 -1.55 -4.11 -17.08
N VAL A 451 -1.43 -2.80 -17.17
CA VAL A 451 -2.46 -1.87 -17.63
C VAL A 451 -1.95 -1.20 -18.91
N ASP A 452 -2.77 -1.13 -19.94
CA ASP A 452 -2.43 -0.60 -21.27
C ASP A 452 -3.57 0.24 -21.89
N ASP A 453 -4.53 0.67 -21.06
CA ASP A 453 -5.69 1.47 -21.47
C ASP A 453 -5.56 2.97 -21.18
N GLY A 454 -4.38 3.39 -20.71
CA GLY A 454 -4.09 4.76 -20.31
C GLY A 454 -4.71 5.20 -18.97
N SER A 455 -5.33 4.27 -18.23
CA SER A 455 -5.99 4.60 -16.96
C SER A 455 -4.98 5.03 -15.88
N TRP A 456 -3.80 4.41 -15.85
CA TRP A 456 -2.73 4.74 -14.93
C TRP A 456 -2.13 6.13 -15.20
N ALA A 457 -1.95 6.47 -16.48
CA ALA A 457 -1.50 7.79 -16.89
C ALA A 457 -2.51 8.88 -16.50
N ARG A 458 -3.82 8.65 -16.77
CA ARG A 458 -4.90 9.57 -16.36
C ARG A 458 -4.96 9.74 -14.84
N LEU A 459 -4.77 8.66 -14.09
CA LEU A 459 -4.79 8.73 -12.63
C LEU A 459 -3.61 9.54 -12.09
N ARG A 460 -2.38 9.34 -12.62
CA ARG A 460 -1.23 10.18 -12.22
C ARG A 460 -1.43 11.66 -12.51
N ASP A 461 -2.08 11.99 -13.62
CA ASP A 461 -2.46 13.38 -13.96
C ASP A 461 -3.47 13.94 -12.94
N ALA A 462 -4.49 13.16 -12.57
CA ALA A 462 -5.43 13.53 -11.52
C ALA A 462 -4.76 13.69 -10.14
N GLN A 463 -3.82 12.80 -9.80
CA GLN A 463 -3.03 12.92 -8.58
C GLN A 463 -2.18 14.21 -8.56
N LEU A 464 -1.53 14.54 -9.69
CA LEU A 464 -0.77 15.80 -9.81
C LEU A 464 -1.69 17.01 -9.62
N ALA A 465 -2.90 16.96 -10.16
CA ALA A 465 -3.89 18.04 -10.01
C ALA A 465 -4.29 18.24 -8.54
N CYS A 466 -4.29 17.19 -7.70
CA CYS A 466 -4.56 17.30 -6.27
C CYS A 466 -3.57 18.21 -5.52
N CYS A 467 -2.37 18.43 -6.05
CA CYS A 467 -1.42 19.39 -5.49
C CYS A 467 -1.87 20.86 -5.57
N LYS A 468 -2.98 21.17 -6.25
CA LYS A 468 -3.63 22.49 -6.23
C LYS A 468 -4.36 22.76 -4.91
N ILE A 469 -4.68 21.71 -4.14
CA ILE A 469 -5.30 21.84 -2.83
C ILE A 469 -4.29 22.53 -1.90
N PRO A 470 -4.64 23.65 -1.24
CA PRO A 470 -3.72 24.31 -0.31
C PRO A 470 -3.15 23.33 0.73
N ASN A 471 -1.91 23.56 1.17
CA ASN A 471 -1.23 22.74 2.16
C ASN A 471 -1.19 21.23 1.80
N THR A 472 -0.97 20.94 0.51
CA THR A 472 -0.85 19.59 -0.04
C THR A 472 0.39 19.48 -0.92
N ALA A 473 1.17 18.42 -0.77
CA ALA A 473 2.33 18.07 -1.60
C ALA A 473 2.22 16.64 -2.10
N MET A 474 3.09 16.25 -3.04
CA MET A 474 3.08 14.91 -3.61
C MET A 474 4.50 14.37 -3.82
N ALA A 475 4.72 13.15 -3.37
CA ALA A 475 5.92 12.38 -3.70
C ALA A 475 5.73 11.65 -5.04
N VAL A 476 6.53 12.02 -6.04
CA VAL A 476 6.55 11.37 -7.36
C VAL A 476 7.30 10.04 -7.25
N THR A 477 6.73 8.95 -7.75
CA THR A 477 7.30 7.60 -7.59
C THR A 477 7.61 6.86 -8.89
N ILE A 478 7.50 7.51 -10.06
CA ILE A 478 7.98 6.89 -11.31
C ILE A 478 9.48 6.58 -11.21
N GLY A 479 9.91 5.50 -11.87
CA GLY A 479 11.28 5.01 -11.87
C GLY A 479 11.67 4.17 -10.65
N ILE A 480 10.73 3.89 -9.74
CA ILE A 480 10.94 3.00 -8.60
C ILE A 480 9.91 1.88 -8.50
N GLY A 481 8.99 1.82 -9.45
CA GLY A 481 8.01 0.75 -9.58
C GLY A 481 8.61 -0.52 -10.19
N GLU A 482 7.79 -1.53 -10.26
CA GLU A 482 8.06 -2.77 -10.99
C GLU A 482 6.97 -2.95 -12.05
N TRP A 483 7.36 -2.99 -13.34
CA TRP A 483 6.40 -3.05 -14.44
C TRP A 483 5.44 -4.25 -14.35
N ASN A 484 5.86 -5.32 -13.68
CA ASN A 484 5.13 -6.58 -13.50
C ASN A 484 4.72 -6.85 -12.04
N ASP A 485 4.72 -5.85 -11.21
CA ASP A 485 4.25 -5.95 -9.83
C ASP A 485 3.53 -4.67 -9.39
N LEU A 486 2.29 -4.83 -8.91
CA LEU A 486 1.51 -3.74 -8.34
C LEU A 486 2.12 -3.20 -7.03
N HIS A 487 2.92 -4.03 -6.36
CA HIS A 487 3.50 -3.74 -5.06
C HIS A 487 5.03 -3.73 -5.13
N PRO A 488 5.65 -2.71 -5.74
CA PRO A 488 7.10 -2.65 -5.90
C PRO A 488 7.79 -2.68 -4.53
N VAL A 489 8.90 -3.40 -4.44
CA VAL A 489 9.63 -3.62 -3.17
C VAL A 489 10.42 -2.39 -2.72
N ASN A 490 10.71 -1.44 -3.60
CA ASN A 490 11.52 -0.25 -3.27
C ASN A 490 10.75 0.78 -2.42
N LYS A 491 10.27 0.37 -1.25
CA LYS A 491 9.58 1.27 -0.30
C LYS A 491 10.54 2.21 0.43
N TRP A 492 11.85 1.89 0.41
CA TRP A 492 12.87 2.80 0.92
C TRP A 492 12.84 4.14 0.18
N GLU A 493 12.85 4.11 -1.14
CA GLU A 493 12.85 5.34 -1.95
C GLU A 493 11.50 6.07 -1.86
N VAL A 494 10.38 5.34 -1.77
CA VAL A 494 9.06 5.93 -1.48
C VAL A 494 9.12 6.74 -0.17
N GLY A 495 9.60 6.12 0.91
CA GLY A 495 9.72 6.76 2.21
C GLY A 495 10.63 8.00 2.18
N ARG A 496 11.77 7.92 1.47
CA ARG A 496 12.69 9.05 1.29
C ARG A 496 12.02 10.23 0.59
N ARG A 497 11.27 10.00 -0.50
CA ARG A 497 10.56 11.05 -1.23
C ARG A 497 9.44 11.66 -0.40
N LEU A 498 8.69 10.86 0.34
CA LEU A 498 7.70 11.34 1.31
C LEU A 498 8.33 12.24 2.38
N ALA A 499 9.50 11.86 2.92
CA ALA A 499 10.20 12.67 3.92
C ALA A 499 10.64 14.05 3.35
N LEU A 500 11.11 14.09 2.11
CA LEU A 500 11.48 15.35 1.44
C LEU A 500 10.26 16.28 1.29
N CYS A 501 9.13 15.76 0.81
CA CYS A 501 7.90 16.54 0.73
C CYS A 501 7.41 17.02 2.10
N THR A 502 7.49 16.17 3.11
CA THR A 502 7.10 16.51 4.48
C THR A 502 7.98 17.62 5.06
N LYS A 503 9.29 17.60 4.81
CA LYS A 503 10.21 18.67 5.23
C LYS A 503 9.83 20.01 4.63
N ALA A 504 9.54 20.04 3.32
CA ALA A 504 9.12 21.26 2.64
C ALA A 504 7.82 21.80 3.24
N LEU A 505 6.81 20.93 3.39
CA LEU A 505 5.46 21.37 3.72
C LEU A 505 5.25 21.60 5.22
N ALA A 506 5.74 20.70 6.09
CA ALA A 506 5.39 20.70 7.51
C ALA A 506 6.49 21.26 8.44
N TYR A 507 7.72 21.52 7.94
CA TYR A 507 8.84 22.01 8.76
C TYR A 507 9.44 23.32 8.24
N ASP A 508 8.89 23.92 7.20
CA ASP A 508 9.39 25.15 6.55
C ASP A 508 10.89 25.09 6.22
N LYS A 509 11.36 23.89 5.83
CA LYS A 509 12.75 23.66 5.45
C LYS A 509 12.85 23.50 3.94
N GLN A 510 14.06 23.59 3.41
CA GLN A 510 14.36 23.28 2.00
C GLN A 510 14.15 21.77 1.75
N GLY A 511 12.92 21.37 1.52
CA GLY A 511 12.51 20.03 1.16
C GLY A 511 12.34 19.88 -0.34
N TYR A 512 11.62 18.82 -0.72
CA TYR A 512 11.27 18.53 -2.10
C TYR A 512 9.82 18.91 -2.39
N GLU A 513 9.60 19.65 -3.48
CA GLU A 513 8.30 19.81 -4.12
C GLU A 513 8.38 19.24 -5.54
N PRO A 514 7.31 18.58 -6.06
CA PRO A 514 7.32 18.08 -7.42
C PRO A 514 7.51 19.22 -8.42
N VAL A 515 8.49 19.07 -9.30
CA VAL A 515 8.70 20.02 -10.39
C VAL A 515 7.54 19.94 -11.38
N ARG A 516 7.05 21.10 -11.82
CA ARG A 516 5.90 21.24 -12.72
C ARG A 516 6.32 21.96 -13.98
N CYS A 517 5.78 21.53 -15.13
CA CYS A 517 5.82 22.35 -16.34
C CYS A 517 4.95 23.59 -16.12
N THR A 518 5.55 24.77 -16.24
CA THR A 518 4.91 26.06 -15.96
C THR A 518 4.53 26.83 -17.23
N GLY A 519 5.07 26.44 -18.38
CA GLY A 519 4.74 27.10 -19.63
C GLY A 519 5.31 26.42 -20.87
N VAL A 520 4.68 26.72 -22.00
CA VAL A 520 5.10 26.28 -23.32
C VAL A 520 5.20 27.54 -24.22
N ARG A 521 6.39 27.79 -24.75
CA ARG A 521 6.63 28.85 -25.73
C ARG A 521 6.88 28.25 -27.10
N TYR A 522 5.94 28.39 -28.01
CA TYR A 522 6.08 27.93 -29.39
C TYR A 522 7.01 28.83 -30.20
N LEU A 523 7.87 28.23 -31.02
CA LEU A 523 8.86 28.83 -31.88
C LEU A 523 8.79 28.17 -33.26
N ASP A 524 9.51 28.76 -34.27
CA ASP A 524 9.65 28.09 -35.57
C ASP A 524 10.32 26.71 -35.38
N GLY A 525 9.61 25.64 -35.81
CA GLY A 525 10.07 24.27 -35.77
C GLY A 525 10.11 23.62 -34.37
N GLY A 526 9.52 24.26 -33.33
CA GLY A 526 9.54 23.63 -32.01
C GLY A 526 8.84 24.40 -30.90
N ALA A 527 9.06 23.92 -29.66
CA ALA A 527 8.58 24.58 -28.46
C ALA A 527 9.60 24.51 -27.33
N GLU A 528 9.65 25.54 -26.51
CA GLU A 528 10.39 25.55 -25.24
C GLU A 528 9.45 25.30 -24.09
N LEU A 529 9.80 24.35 -23.25
CA LEU A 529 9.13 24.08 -21.99
C LEU A 529 9.88 24.73 -20.84
N SER A 530 9.15 25.46 -20.02
CA SER A 530 9.64 26.04 -18.76
C SER A 530 9.09 25.24 -17.58
N PHE A 531 9.86 25.18 -16.50
CA PHE A 531 9.51 24.42 -15.29
C PHE A 531 9.59 25.31 -14.05
N SER A 532 9.00 24.86 -12.93
CA SER A 532 9.02 25.59 -11.66
C SER A 532 10.42 25.66 -11.03
N GLU A 533 11.31 24.74 -11.39
CA GLU A 533 12.74 24.71 -11.05
C GLU A 533 13.54 24.24 -12.27
N PRO A 534 14.87 24.45 -12.30
CA PRO A 534 15.74 23.90 -13.33
C PRO A 534 15.60 22.39 -13.45
N VAL A 535 15.55 21.88 -14.68
CA VAL A 535 15.47 20.46 -14.97
C VAL A 535 16.64 19.99 -15.80
N THR A 536 16.99 18.72 -15.64
CA THR A 536 18.03 18.02 -16.42
C THR A 536 17.39 16.90 -17.23
N LEU A 537 17.56 16.96 -18.55
CA LEU A 537 17.16 15.89 -19.46
C LEU A 537 18.32 14.90 -19.65
N LYS A 538 18.07 13.63 -19.31
CA LYS A 538 18.99 12.49 -19.52
C LYS A 538 18.43 11.62 -20.64
N GLY A 539 18.93 11.73 -21.86
CA GLY A 539 18.42 10.97 -23.01
C GLY A 539 17.47 11.76 -23.91
N ASP A 540 16.61 11.05 -24.65
CA ASP A 540 15.69 11.63 -25.65
C ASP A 540 14.38 12.14 -25.06
N GLY A 541 14.10 11.83 -23.81
CA GLY A 541 12.84 12.12 -23.09
C GLY A 541 11.66 11.29 -23.62
N TYR A 542 10.69 11.08 -22.75
CA TYR A 542 9.39 10.49 -23.12
C TYR A 542 8.40 11.59 -23.53
N PHE A 543 8.80 12.43 -24.52
CA PHE A 543 7.92 13.49 -25.00
C PHE A 543 7.12 13.05 -26.21
N GLU A 544 5.85 13.43 -26.21
CA GLU A 544 4.88 13.19 -27.28
C GLU A 544 4.13 14.48 -27.60
N ALA A 545 3.68 14.59 -28.84
CA ALA A 545 2.80 15.66 -29.31
C ALA A 545 1.55 15.08 -29.94
N VAL A 546 0.40 15.71 -29.73
CA VAL A 546 -0.90 15.25 -30.26
C VAL A 546 -1.33 16.18 -31.40
N TYR A 547 -1.62 15.59 -32.56
CA TYR A 547 -2.10 16.28 -33.76
C TYR A 547 -3.34 15.57 -34.29
N GLY A 548 -4.49 16.24 -34.27
CA GLY A 548 -5.74 15.63 -34.73
C GLY A 548 -6.13 14.33 -34.02
N GLY A 549 -5.75 14.22 -32.74
CA GLY A 549 -5.95 13.00 -31.94
C GLY A 549 -4.86 11.94 -32.14
N GLU A 550 -3.94 12.08 -33.10
CA GLU A 550 -2.80 11.17 -33.26
C GLU A 550 -1.65 11.55 -32.34
N VAL A 551 -1.13 10.58 -31.59
CA VAL A 551 0.02 10.75 -30.68
C VAL A 551 1.31 10.42 -31.42
N ARG A 552 2.26 11.35 -31.44
CA ARG A 552 3.58 11.19 -32.09
C ARG A 552 4.70 11.49 -31.09
N LYS A 553 5.69 10.60 -31.04
CA LYS A 553 6.93 10.86 -30.30
C LYS A 553 7.68 12.05 -30.91
N VAL A 554 8.18 12.95 -30.09
CA VAL A 554 8.95 14.13 -30.51
C VAL A 554 10.32 14.14 -29.85
N ASN A 555 11.31 14.65 -30.57
CA ASN A 555 12.67 14.75 -30.05
C ASN A 555 12.79 15.92 -29.08
N ALA A 556 13.43 15.66 -27.95
CA ALA A 556 13.71 16.63 -26.91
C ALA A 556 15.23 16.89 -26.79
N ARG A 557 15.60 18.09 -26.37
CA ARG A 557 16.98 18.42 -26.01
C ARG A 557 17.02 19.42 -24.87
N GLN A 558 18.05 19.35 -24.05
CA GLN A 558 18.29 20.35 -23.01
C GLN A 558 18.41 21.75 -23.63
N LYS A 559 17.74 22.75 -23.04
CA LYS A 559 17.91 24.17 -23.41
C LYS A 559 17.89 25.05 -22.17
N GLY A 560 19.07 25.45 -21.70
CA GLY A 560 19.21 26.18 -20.45
C GLY A 560 18.68 25.35 -19.28
N GLU A 561 17.79 25.94 -18.50
CA GLU A 561 17.13 25.29 -17.35
C GLU A 561 15.86 24.51 -17.71
N GLY A 562 15.49 24.44 -18.98
CA GLY A 562 14.30 23.77 -19.49
C GLY A 562 14.60 22.83 -20.65
N VAL A 563 13.58 22.52 -21.43
CA VAL A 563 13.64 21.56 -22.55
C VAL A 563 13.13 22.21 -23.82
N PHE A 564 13.81 21.96 -24.94
CA PHE A 564 13.33 22.29 -26.28
C PHE A 564 12.85 21.02 -26.98
N LEU A 565 11.63 21.06 -27.53
CA LEU A 565 11.04 20.02 -28.35
C LEU A 565 11.08 20.39 -29.83
N SER A 566 11.44 19.47 -30.71
CA SER A 566 11.35 19.62 -32.16
C SER A 566 9.94 19.24 -32.61
N LEU A 567 9.24 20.20 -33.21
CA LEU A 567 7.84 20.06 -33.68
C LEU A 567 7.74 20.37 -35.19
N PRO A 568 8.20 19.45 -36.06
CA PRO A 568 8.25 19.69 -37.51
C PRO A 568 6.85 19.87 -38.14
N ASP A 569 5.82 19.29 -37.52
CA ASP A 569 4.43 19.37 -37.97
C ASP A 569 3.68 20.60 -37.43
N GLY A 570 4.40 21.54 -36.82
CA GLY A 570 3.85 22.77 -36.27
C GLY A 570 3.34 22.62 -34.83
N ARG A 571 2.39 23.47 -34.44
CA ARG A 571 1.85 23.49 -33.08
C ARG A 571 0.89 22.34 -32.84
N PRO A 572 1.16 21.44 -31.85
CA PRO A 572 0.24 20.38 -31.49
C PRO A 572 -0.93 20.88 -30.62
N GLU A 573 -1.97 20.07 -30.50
CA GLU A 573 -3.08 20.26 -29.57
C GLU A 573 -2.65 20.09 -28.13
N GLU A 574 -1.71 19.14 -27.88
CA GLU A 574 -1.22 18.76 -26.56
C GLU A 574 0.23 18.28 -26.65
N ILE A 575 1.04 18.62 -25.66
CA ILE A 575 2.36 18.02 -25.42
C ILE A 575 2.26 17.15 -24.17
N ARG A 576 2.86 15.96 -24.23
CA ARG A 576 2.90 14.99 -23.13
C ARG A 576 4.34 14.65 -22.75
N TYR A 577 4.58 14.44 -21.47
CA TYR A 577 5.82 13.84 -20.95
C TYR A 577 5.49 12.61 -20.12
N ALA A 578 6.05 11.45 -20.47
CA ALA A 578 5.87 10.17 -19.78
C ALA A 578 4.39 9.82 -19.50
N TYR A 579 3.46 10.27 -20.37
CA TYR A 579 2.01 10.16 -20.20
C TYR A 579 1.47 8.83 -20.75
N PHE A 580 1.96 7.72 -20.23
CA PHE A 580 1.52 6.34 -20.51
C PHE A 580 1.67 5.47 -19.25
N ASP A 581 1.05 4.29 -19.23
CA ASP A 581 0.87 3.53 -17.99
C ASP A 581 2.19 3.07 -17.35
N CYS A 582 3.20 2.72 -18.15
CA CYS A 582 4.46 2.17 -17.65
C CYS A 582 5.72 2.92 -18.14
N PRO A 583 5.96 4.16 -17.72
CA PRO A 583 7.23 4.89 -18.00
C PRO A 583 8.36 4.38 -17.10
N LYS A 584 9.06 3.33 -17.55
CA LYS A 584 10.04 2.60 -16.73
C LYS A 584 11.27 3.40 -16.33
N ASP A 585 11.80 4.19 -17.24
CA ASP A 585 13.06 4.90 -17.06
C ASP A 585 12.81 6.42 -17.26
N PRO A 586 12.45 7.15 -16.21
CA PRO A 586 12.25 8.60 -16.34
C PRO A 586 13.54 9.27 -16.81
N GLU A 587 13.44 10.21 -17.74
CA GLU A 587 14.59 10.89 -18.34
C GLU A 587 14.64 12.38 -18.02
N LEU A 588 13.64 12.94 -17.35
CA LEU A 588 13.61 14.32 -16.90
C LEU A 588 13.69 14.38 -15.37
N PHE A 589 14.67 15.10 -14.86
CA PHE A 589 15.00 15.14 -13.43
C PHE A 589 15.07 16.60 -12.93
N ASP A 590 14.78 16.76 -11.65
CA ASP A 590 14.98 18.02 -10.93
C ASP A 590 16.44 18.23 -10.49
N SER A 591 16.69 19.31 -9.75
CA SER A 591 18.02 19.67 -9.22
C SER A 591 18.55 18.69 -8.14
N LYS A 592 17.70 17.80 -7.61
CA LYS A 592 18.01 16.77 -6.60
C LYS A 592 18.10 15.37 -7.20
N ASP A 593 18.13 15.28 -8.54
CA ASP A 593 18.13 14.02 -9.29
C ASP A 593 16.88 13.14 -9.03
N LEU A 594 15.74 13.78 -8.79
CA LEU A 594 14.45 13.13 -8.66
C LEU A 594 13.61 13.33 -9.92
N PRO A 595 12.80 12.33 -10.33
CA PRO A 595 12.06 12.43 -11.58
C PRO A 595 10.98 13.50 -11.52
N VAL A 596 10.83 14.24 -12.62
CA VAL A 596 9.69 15.13 -12.83
C VAL A 596 8.43 14.30 -13.02
N SER A 597 7.33 14.74 -12.42
CA SER A 597 6.04 14.06 -12.58
C SER A 597 5.62 14.01 -14.06
N PRO A 598 5.07 12.89 -14.55
CA PRO A 598 4.38 12.87 -15.83
C PRO A 598 3.35 13.99 -15.93
N PHE A 599 3.24 14.59 -17.09
CA PHE A 599 2.31 15.70 -17.32
C PHE A 599 1.83 15.77 -18.76
N ARG A 600 0.76 16.54 -18.95
CA ARG A 600 0.30 17.02 -20.26
C ARG A 600 0.01 18.51 -20.21
N THR A 601 0.23 19.16 -21.33
CA THR A 601 -0.16 20.56 -21.55
C THR A 601 -1.47 20.59 -22.31
N LYS A 602 -2.35 21.52 -22.00
CA LYS A 602 -3.56 21.79 -22.79
C LYS A 602 -3.41 23.08 -23.55
#